data_7fa77202fb86df747573225c50b1d4c5
#
_entry.id   7fa77202fb86df747573225c50b1d4c5
#
_cell.length_a   1.000
_cell.length_b   1.000
_cell.length_c   1.000
_cell.angle_alpha   90.00
_cell.angle_beta   90.00
_cell.angle_gamma   90.00
#
_symmetry.space_group_name_H-M   'P 1'
#
loop_
_entity.id
_entity.type
_entity.pdbx_description
1 polymer ?
#
loop_
_entity_poly.entity_id
_entity_poly.type
_entity_poly.pdbx_seq_one_letter_code
_entity_poly.pdbx_strand_id
1 'polypeptide(L)'
;MIVFDKVKIREALTTDYIFELLQEFGGDPGRCSFGLTSSTICHNPPGEGSRKLYYYENTGLFKCYTGCDEYFDPFELVIKVAKIQWDKEFDLNDAVRWVAQRFGFSGDHAEGPEEDQLDDWKFLANYERIQEVSVKSNTILLKDYENGILERFNYDVKLTPWLREGITQAALDQ
;
A
#
# COMPACT_ATOMS: atom_id res chain seq x y z
N MET A 1 -21.09 7.68 20.65
CA MET A 1 -20.48 6.61 19.84
C MET A 1 -18.96 6.70 20.03
N ILE A 2 -18.26 5.59 20.27
CA ILE A 2 -16.79 5.61 20.40
C ILE A 2 -16.22 5.66 18.98
N VAL A 3 -15.46 6.72 18.67
CA VAL A 3 -14.79 6.88 17.39
C VAL A 3 -13.31 6.55 17.59
N PHE A 4 -12.78 5.68 16.75
CA PHE A 4 -11.38 5.31 16.75
C PHE A 4 -10.65 6.03 15.61
N ASP A 5 -9.57 6.71 15.94
CA ASP A 5 -8.73 7.38 14.96
C ASP A 5 -7.81 6.34 14.28
N LYS A 6 -8.11 6.04 13.01
CA LYS A 6 -7.35 5.10 12.20
C LYS A 6 -5.85 5.45 12.15
N VAL A 7 -5.52 6.74 12.06
CA VAL A 7 -4.12 7.19 11.91
C VAL A 7 -3.36 6.93 13.19
N LYS A 8 -3.93 7.35 14.33
CA LYS A 8 -3.33 7.12 15.65
C LYS A 8 -3.14 5.63 15.96
N ILE A 9 -4.13 4.81 15.64
CA ILE A 9 -4.03 3.35 15.86
C ILE A 9 -2.95 2.76 14.95
N ARG A 10 -2.89 3.15 13.68
CA ARG A 10 -1.87 2.69 12.75
C ARG A 10 -0.45 3.04 13.22
N GLU A 11 -0.24 4.26 13.72
CA GLU A 11 1.05 4.70 14.27
C GLU A 11 1.42 3.95 15.57
N ALA A 12 0.43 3.54 16.36
CA ALA A 12 0.63 2.77 17.57
C ALA A 12 0.87 1.28 17.33
N LEU A 13 0.56 0.76 16.13
CA LEU A 13 0.78 -0.63 15.77
C LEU A 13 2.26 -0.90 15.51
N THR A 14 2.96 -1.35 16.54
CA THR A 14 4.35 -1.79 16.43
C THR A 14 4.47 -3.13 15.69
N THR A 15 5.67 -3.48 15.26
CA THR A 15 5.97 -4.79 14.64
C THR A 15 5.59 -5.97 15.55
N ASP A 16 5.63 -5.79 16.88
CA ASP A 16 5.20 -6.82 17.83
C ASP A 16 3.69 -7.04 17.79
N TYR A 17 2.89 -5.99 17.75
CA TYR A 17 1.44 -6.12 17.57
C TYR A 17 1.08 -6.78 16.23
N ILE A 18 1.80 -6.46 15.18
CA ILE A 18 1.62 -7.11 13.87
C ILE A 18 2.01 -8.59 13.94
N PHE A 19 3.06 -8.93 14.68
CA PHE A 19 3.44 -10.33 14.89
C PHE A 19 2.34 -11.11 15.63
N GLU A 20 1.79 -10.56 16.72
CA GLU A 20 0.67 -11.16 17.46
C GLU A 20 -0.58 -11.32 16.55
N LEU A 21 -0.89 -10.30 15.75
CA LEU A 21 -2.00 -10.32 14.82
C LEU A 21 -1.88 -11.47 13.80
N LEU A 22 -0.69 -11.60 13.19
CA LEU A 22 -0.41 -12.67 12.25
C LEU A 22 -0.48 -14.05 12.90
N GLN A 23 0.00 -14.18 14.14
CA GLN A 23 -0.05 -15.41 14.91
C GLN A 23 -1.48 -15.81 15.24
N GLU A 24 -2.32 -14.86 15.66
CA GLU A 24 -3.73 -15.07 15.95
C GLU A 24 -4.52 -15.55 14.72
N PHE A 25 -4.18 -15.01 13.55
CA PHE A 25 -4.79 -15.42 12.28
C PHE A 25 -4.21 -16.73 11.70
N GLY A 26 -3.30 -17.38 12.44
CA GLY A 26 -2.71 -18.65 12.02
C GLY A 26 -1.71 -18.50 10.87
N GLY A 27 -1.08 -17.33 10.74
CA GLY A 27 -0.13 -17.03 9.67
C GLY A 27 1.28 -17.58 9.89
N ASP A 28 1.60 -18.15 11.05
CA ASP A 28 2.96 -18.61 11.42
C ASP A 28 4.04 -17.55 11.12
N PRO A 29 4.02 -16.39 11.82
CA PRO A 29 4.91 -15.29 11.52
C PRO A 29 6.36 -15.59 11.89
N GLY A 30 7.29 -15.15 11.04
CA GLY A 30 8.73 -15.17 11.29
C GLY A 30 9.35 -13.79 11.13
N ARG A 31 10.33 -13.46 11.98
CA ARG A 31 11.08 -12.20 11.88
C ARG A 31 12.13 -12.28 10.80
N CYS A 32 12.33 -11.18 10.09
CA CYS A 32 13.37 -11.04 9.06
C CYS A 32 13.96 -9.62 9.09
N SER A 33 14.98 -9.36 8.29
CA SER A 33 15.74 -8.10 8.30
C SER A 33 14.92 -6.85 7.95
N PHE A 34 13.78 -7.00 7.30
CA PHE A 34 12.90 -5.89 6.87
C PHE A 34 11.56 -5.85 7.60
N GLY A 35 11.32 -6.75 8.55
CA GLY A 35 10.08 -6.85 9.32
C GLY A 35 9.65 -8.29 9.56
N LEU A 36 8.52 -8.72 8.98
CA LEU A 36 7.95 -10.05 9.20
C LEU A 36 7.66 -10.77 7.89
N THR A 37 7.69 -12.10 7.96
CA THR A 37 7.17 -13.00 6.91
C THR A 37 6.06 -13.86 7.49
N SER A 38 5.06 -14.22 6.72
CA SER A 38 3.94 -15.03 7.16
C SER A 38 3.38 -15.88 6.03
N SER A 39 2.60 -16.88 6.38
CA SER A 39 1.74 -17.59 5.44
C SER A 39 0.71 -16.62 4.83
N THR A 40 0.24 -16.93 3.61
CA THR A 40 -0.65 -16.04 2.84
C THR A 40 -2.10 -16.09 3.30
N ILE A 41 -2.33 -15.80 4.58
CA ILE A 41 -3.64 -15.76 5.23
C ILE A 41 -4.60 -14.71 4.67
N CYS A 42 -4.09 -13.78 3.86
CA CYS A 42 -4.87 -12.77 3.16
C CYS A 42 -5.81 -13.33 2.08
N HIS A 43 -5.61 -14.59 1.66
CA HIS A 43 -6.45 -15.28 0.68
C HIS A 43 -6.49 -16.81 0.87
N ASN A 44 -5.90 -17.31 1.95
CA ASN A 44 -5.94 -18.74 2.33
C ASN A 44 -6.44 -18.91 3.76
N PRO A 45 -7.08 -20.05 4.09
CA PRO A 45 -7.39 -20.43 5.46
C PRO A 45 -6.12 -20.60 6.31
N PRO A 46 -6.25 -20.56 7.67
CA PRO A 46 -5.15 -20.84 8.58
C PRO A 46 -4.48 -22.20 8.31
N GLY A 47 -3.17 -22.22 8.33
CA GLY A 47 -2.39 -23.45 8.09
C GLY A 47 -2.25 -23.84 6.62
N GLU A 48 -2.89 -23.10 5.73
CA GLU A 48 -2.75 -23.26 4.28
C GLU A 48 -1.96 -22.08 3.68
N GLY A 49 -1.49 -22.26 2.46
CA GLY A 49 -0.78 -21.21 1.73
C GLY A 49 0.74 -21.21 1.95
N SER A 50 1.41 -20.42 1.14
CA SER A 50 2.88 -20.30 1.13
C SER A 50 3.34 -19.13 2.00
N ARG A 51 4.60 -19.18 2.48
CA ARG A 51 5.19 -18.07 3.24
C ARG A 51 5.61 -16.92 2.30
N LYS A 52 4.61 -16.28 1.69
CA LYS A 52 4.81 -15.20 0.71
C LYS A 52 4.01 -13.94 1.03
N LEU A 53 3.59 -13.79 2.28
CA LEU A 53 3.07 -12.57 2.85
C LEU A 53 4.18 -11.90 3.66
N TYR A 54 4.54 -10.67 3.30
CA TYR A 54 5.62 -9.91 3.90
C TYR A 54 5.07 -8.63 4.52
N TYR A 55 5.50 -8.33 5.73
CA TYR A 55 5.25 -7.04 6.37
C TYR A 55 6.54 -6.23 6.40
N TYR A 56 6.49 -5.03 5.88
CA TYR A 56 7.61 -4.10 5.83
C TYR A 56 7.48 -3.06 6.95
N GLU A 57 8.33 -3.15 7.96
CA GLU A 57 8.30 -2.28 9.13
C GLU A 57 8.48 -0.80 8.78
N ASN A 58 9.31 -0.49 7.79
CA ASN A 58 9.59 0.89 7.36
C ASN A 58 8.38 1.59 6.72
N THR A 59 7.45 0.85 6.13
CA THR A 59 6.25 1.41 5.49
C THR A 59 4.96 1.11 6.26
N GLY A 60 5.00 0.14 7.18
CA GLY A 60 3.82 -0.35 7.88
C GLY A 60 2.81 -1.06 6.96
N LEU A 61 3.28 -1.61 5.84
CA LEU A 61 2.44 -2.26 4.83
C LEU A 61 2.80 -3.73 4.67
N PHE A 62 1.79 -4.51 4.31
CA PHE A 62 1.95 -5.87 3.80
C PHE A 62 2.13 -5.88 2.29
N LYS A 63 2.86 -6.87 1.78
CA LYS A 63 2.89 -7.27 0.37
C LYS A 63 2.65 -8.77 0.28
N CYS A 64 1.65 -9.16 -0.47
CA CYS A 64 1.44 -10.54 -0.87
C CYS A 64 2.06 -10.76 -2.24
N TYR A 65 2.93 -11.77 -2.37
CA TYR A 65 3.61 -12.10 -3.63
C TYR A 65 2.97 -13.28 -4.37
N THR A 66 1.71 -13.58 -4.06
CA THR A 66 0.93 -14.63 -4.72
C THR A 66 -0.47 -14.12 -5.08
N GLY A 67 -1.53 -14.82 -4.70
CA GLY A 67 -2.89 -14.58 -5.15
C GLY A 67 -3.41 -13.13 -5.13
N CYS A 68 -3.04 -12.32 -4.13
CA CYS A 68 -3.46 -10.91 -4.11
C CYS A 68 -2.58 -10.02 -4.99
N ASP A 69 -1.26 -10.27 -4.98
CA ASP A 69 -0.21 -9.46 -5.62
C ASP A 69 -0.35 -7.94 -5.42
N GLU A 70 -0.73 -7.53 -4.21
CA GLU A 70 -0.98 -6.13 -3.86
C GLU A 70 -0.32 -5.75 -2.53
N TYR A 71 -0.19 -4.44 -2.31
CA TYR A 71 0.13 -3.86 -1.01
C TYR A 71 -1.14 -3.49 -0.27
N PHE A 72 -1.16 -3.70 1.04
CA PHE A 72 -2.30 -3.36 1.88
C PHE A 72 -1.86 -3.09 3.32
N ASP A 73 -2.67 -2.35 4.05
CA ASP A 73 -2.41 -2.00 5.44
C ASP A 73 -2.91 -3.09 6.43
N PRO A 74 -2.58 -2.99 7.73
CA PRO A 74 -3.03 -3.97 8.72
C PRO A 74 -4.55 -4.09 8.84
N PHE A 75 -5.31 -3.03 8.61
CA PHE A 75 -6.77 -3.07 8.67
C PHE A 75 -7.35 -3.82 7.47
N GLU A 76 -6.78 -3.63 6.30
CA GLU A 76 -7.14 -4.38 5.10
C GLU A 76 -6.83 -5.88 5.25
N LEU A 77 -5.74 -6.23 5.98
CA LEU A 77 -5.49 -7.62 6.34
C LEU A 77 -6.64 -8.19 7.19
N VAL A 78 -7.09 -7.44 8.20
CA VAL A 78 -8.22 -7.86 9.06
C VAL A 78 -9.50 -8.07 8.24
N ILE A 79 -9.80 -7.16 7.30
CA ILE A 79 -10.95 -7.29 6.39
C ILE A 79 -10.87 -8.59 5.57
N LYS A 80 -9.70 -8.85 4.97
CA LYS A 80 -9.47 -10.06 4.17
C LYS A 80 -9.61 -11.34 5.00
N VAL A 81 -9.02 -11.35 6.20
CA VAL A 81 -9.10 -12.48 7.12
C VAL A 81 -10.53 -12.69 7.63
N ALA A 82 -11.25 -11.62 7.97
CA ALA A 82 -12.64 -11.70 8.41
C ALA A 82 -13.52 -12.37 7.36
N LYS A 83 -13.33 -12.03 6.09
CA LYS A 83 -14.06 -12.65 4.98
C LYS A 83 -13.75 -14.14 4.83
N ILE A 84 -12.47 -14.54 4.98
CA ILE A 84 -12.04 -15.92 4.72
C ILE A 84 -12.29 -16.84 5.91
N GLN A 85 -11.95 -16.37 7.13
CA GLN A 85 -11.96 -17.22 8.32
C GLN A 85 -13.26 -17.14 9.11
N TRP A 86 -13.95 -15.99 9.06
CA TRP A 86 -15.15 -15.75 9.86
C TRP A 86 -16.43 -15.64 9.04
N ASP A 87 -16.31 -15.67 7.70
CA ASP A 87 -17.43 -15.45 6.77
C ASP A 87 -18.19 -14.13 7.08
N LYS A 88 -17.42 -13.08 7.40
CA LYS A 88 -17.93 -11.76 7.75
C LYS A 88 -17.40 -10.70 6.80
N GLU A 89 -18.30 -9.86 6.33
CA GLU A 89 -17.94 -8.68 5.57
C GLU A 89 -17.69 -7.51 6.54
N PHE A 90 -16.40 -7.22 6.79
CA PHE A 90 -15.99 -6.06 7.55
C PHE A 90 -15.77 -4.89 6.60
N ASP A 91 -16.23 -3.72 7.04
CA ASP A 91 -15.77 -2.46 6.47
C ASP A 91 -14.48 -1.97 7.18
N LEU A 92 -13.94 -0.83 6.74
CA LEU A 92 -12.75 -0.24 7.35
C LEU A 92 -12.96 0.13 8.82
N ASN A 93 -14.14 0.64 9.17
CA ASN A 93 -14.45 1.06 10.55
C ASN A 93 -14.55 -0.16 11.46
N ASP A 94 -15.10 -1.26 10.96
CA ASP A 94 -15.17 -2.53 11.68
C ASP A 94 -13.78 -3.07 11.96
N ALA A 95 -12.89 -3.05 10.96
CA ALA A 95 -11.50 -3.50 11.12
C ALA A 95 -10.73 -2.62 12.11
N VAL A 96 -10.86 -1.30 12.02
CA VAL A 96 -10.23 -0.36 12.96
C VAL A 96 -10.74 -0.59 14.38
N ARG A 97 -12.04 -0.74 14.55
CA ARG A 97 -12.67 -1.03 15.85
C ARG A 97 -12.19 -2.37 16.41
N TRP A 98 -12.13 -3.41 15.57
CA TRP A 98 -11.67 -4.73 15.98
C TRP A 98 -10.21 -4.68 16.47
N VAL A 99 -9.31 -4.04 15.72
CA VAL A 99 -7.90 -3.87 16.09
C VAL A 99 -7.78 -3.07 17.38
N ALA A 100 -8.53 -1.95 17.51
CA ALA A 100 -8.51 -1.13 18.71
C ALA A 100 -8.94 -1.91 19.94
N GLN A 101 -10.02 -2.67 19.87
CA GLN A 101 -10.51 -3.50 20.97
C GLN A 101 -9.54 -4.63 21.30
N ARG A 102 -8.96 -5.25 20.29
CA ARG A 102 -8.04 -6.40 20.46
C ARG A 102 -6.77 -6.01 21.20
N PHE A 103 -6.22 -4.84 20.91
CA PHE A 103 -4.97 -4.36 21.50
C PHE A 103 -5.17 -3.29 22.59
N GLY A 104 -6.41 -3.02 22.97
CA GLY A 104 -6.72 -2.10 24.07
C GLY A 104 -6.44 -0.62 23.75
N PHE A 105 -6.47 -0.23 22.49
CA PHE A 105 -6.34 1.19 22.13
C PHE A 105 -7.59 1.95 22.55
N SER A 106 -7.39 3.06 23.23
CA SER A 106 -8.49 3.92 23.68
C SER A 106 -9.07 4.68 22.49
N GLY A 107 -10.39 4.59 22.34
CA GLY A 107 -11.13 5.48 21.45
C GLY A 107 -11.37 6.82 22.15
N ASP A 108 -11.31 7.91 21.41
CA ASP A 108 -11.77 9.19 21.88
C ASP A 108 -13.30 9.15 21.98
N HIS A 109 -13.86 9.58 23.12
CA HIS A 109 -15.29 9.86 23.20
C HIS A 109 -15.55 11.11 22.39
N ALA A 110 -15.98 10.93 21.16
CA ALA A 110 -16.58 12.02 20.42
C ALA A 110 -17.91 12.35 21.12
N GLU A 111 -17.94 13.46 21.87
CA GLU A 111 -19.20 14.18 22.06
C GLU A 111 -19.63 14.58 20.65
N GLY A 112 -20.65 13.86 20.12
CA GLY A 112 -21.01 13.99 18.75
C GLY A 112 -21.49 15.39 18.38
N PRO A 113 -21.08 15.91 17.25
CA PRO A 113 -22.04 16.49 16.36
C PRO A 113 -22.76 15.35 15.64
N GLU A 114 -24.05 15.54 15.47
CA GLU A 114 -24.97 14.75 14.70
C GLU A 114 -24.34 14.25 13.38
N GLU A 115 -24.85 13.13 12.87
CA GLU A 115 -24.59 12.57 11.56
C GLU A 115 -24.59 13.66 10.45
N ASP A 116 -23.56 14.46 10.44
CA ASP A 116 -23.23 15.25 9.27
C ASP A 116 -22.24 14.46 8.44
N GLN A 117 -22.77 14.04 7.32
CA GLN A 117 -22.10 13.62 6.11
C GLN A 117 -20.59 13.75 6.26
N LEU A 118 -19.91 12.60 6.33
CA LEU A 118 -18.47 12.55 6.16
C LEU A 118 -18.17 13.51 5.00
N ASP A 119 -17.46 14.56 5.33
CA ASP A 119 -17.21 15.65 4.41
C ASP A 119 -16.23 15.07 3.35
N ASP A 120 -16.80 14.28 2.42
CA ASP A 120 -16.07 13.71 1.27
C ASP A 120 -15.27 14.81 0.56
N TRP A 121 -15.74 16.06 0.67
CA TRP A 121 -15.07 17.26 0.19
C TRP A 121 -13.76 17.57 0.94
N LYS A 122 -13.66 17.31 2.25
CA LYS A 122 -12.38 17.47 2.98
C LYS A 122 -11.36 16.42 2.60
N PHE A 123 -11.83 15.20 2.35
CA PHE A 123 -10.96 14.14 1.85
C PHE A 123 -10.48 14.48 0.42
N LEU A 124 -11.39 14.91 -0.45
CA LEU A 124 -11.05 15.32 -1.81
C LEU A 124 -10.14 16.55 -1.83
N ALA A 125 -10.40 17.55 -0.99
CA ALA A 125 -9.54 18.72 -0.88
C ALA A 125 -8.13 18.38 -0.35
N ASN A 126 -8.01 17.43 0.58
CA ASN A 126 -6.72 16.92 1.01
C ASN A 126 -6.03 16.09 -0.09
N TYR A 127 -6.78 15.31 -0.85
CA TYR A 127 -6.27 14.55 -1.98
C TYR A 127 -5.75 15.47 -3.10
N GLU A 128 -6.50 16.50 -3.46
CA GLU A 128 -6.08 17.52 -4.41
C GLU A 128 -4.84 18.27 -3.92
N ARG A 129 -4.79 18.63 -2.63
CA ARG A 129 -3.62 19.28 -2.03
C ARG A 129 -2.38 18.38 -2.03
N ILE A 130 -2.54 17.08 -1.81
CA ILE A 130 -1.45 16.10 -1.90
C ILE A 130 -0.98 15.97 -3.35
N GLN A 131 -1.90 15.95 -4.31
CA GLN A 131 -1.56 15.95 -5.74
C GLN A 131 -0.85 17.23 -6.15
N GLU A 132 -1.31 18.41 -5.71
CA GLU A 132 -0.65 19.68 -5.99
C GLU A 132 0.77 19.73 -5.42
N VAL A 133 1.00 19.21 -4.21
CA VAL A 133 2.35 19.12 -3.61
C VAL A 133 3.21 18.12 -4.39
N SER A 134 2.63 16.98 -4.79
CA SER A 134 3.32 15.97 -5.58
C SER A 134 3.69 16.50 -6.97
N VAL A 135 2.78 17.22 -7.62
CA VAL A 135 3.05 17.84 -8.92
C VAL A 135 4.10 18.95 -8.81
N LYS A 136 4.07 19.76 -7.74
CA LYS A 136 5.09 20.80 -7.52
C LYS A 136 6.47 20.20 -7.22
N SER A 137 6.55 19.06 -6.54
CA SER A 137 7.82 18.39 -6.27
C SER A 137 8.38 17.65 -7.49
N ASN A 138 7.53 17.28 -8.45
CA ASN A 138 7.89 16.64 -9.71
C ASN A 138 7.97 17.62 -10.90
N THR A 139 7.94 18.93 -10.66
CA THR A 139 8.28 19.88 -11.72
C THR A 139 9.77 19.72 -12.01
N ILE A 140 10.09 18.76 -12.86
CA ILE A 140 11.39 18.70 -13.51
C ILE A 140 11.48 20.01 -14.30
N LEU A 141 12.29 20.95 -13.82
CA LEU A 141 12.69 22.08 -14.62
C LEU A 141 13.41 21.47 -15.83
N LEU A 142 12.67 21.32 -16.91
CA LEU A 142 13.27 21.01 -18.20
C LEU A 142 14.24 22.16 -18.47
N LYS A 143 15.55 21.88 -18.39
CA LYS A 143 16.55 22.81 -18.86
C LYS A 143 16.28 22.99 -20.34
N ASP A 144 16.07 24.22 -20.76
CA ASP A 144 16.15 24.58 -22.17
C ASP A 144 17.58 24.28 -22.62
N TYR A 145 17.72 23.20 -23.35
CA TYR A 145 18.98 22.86 -24.02
C TYR A 145 19.01 23.60 -25.34
N GLU A 146 20.15 24.25 -25.63
CA GLU A 146 20.37 24.83 -26.94
C GLU A 146 20.15 23.80 -28.04
N ASN A 147 19.52 24.22 -29.16
CA ASN A 147 19.15 23.33 -30.27
C ASN A 147 20.32 22.47 -30.81
N GLY A 148 21.56 22.86 -30.59
CA GLY A 148 22.74 22.08 -30.96
C GLY A 148 23.10 20.92 -30.03
N ILE A 149 22.36 20.69 -28.92
CA ILE A 149 22.70 19.59 -28.02
C ILE A 149 22.38 18.23 -28.66
N LEU A 150 21.37 18.18 -29.51
CA LEU A 150 20.98 16.98 -30.22
C LEU A 150 22.05 16.58 -31.28
N GLU A 151 22.78 17.56 -31.80
CA GLU A 151 23.88 17.31 -32.74
C GLU A 151 25.11 16.66 -32.08
N ARG A 152 25.19 16.73 -30.73
CA ARG A 152 26.24 16.05 -29.96
C ARG A 152 25.94 14.58 -29.67
N PHE A 153 24.69 14.15 -29.83
CA PHE A 153 24.36 12.73 -29.78
C PHE A 153 24.87 12.11 -31.07
N ASN A 154 25.98 11.40 -30.95
CA ASN A 154 26.56 10.68 -32.09
C ASN A 154 25.57 9.60 -32.53
N TYR A 155 24.90 9.79 -33.64
CA TYR A 155 23.90 8.88 -34.20
C TYR A 155 24.51 7.56 -34.74
N ASP A 156 25.77 7.30 -34.41
CA ASP A 156 26.44 6.02 -34.70
C ASP A 156 25.96 4.89 -33.74
N VAL A 157 24.69 4.96 -33.34
CA VAL A 157 24.04 3.85 -32.66
C VAL A 157 23.88 2.74 -33.68
N LYS A 158 24.58 1.63 -33.48
CA LYS A 158 24.37 0.42 -34.26
C LYS A 158 22.92 -0.01 -34.08
N LEU A 159 22.05 0.38 -35.01
CA LEU A 159 20.62 0.06 -35.02
C LEU A 159 20.35 -1.44 -35.24
N THR A 160 21.40 -2.23 -35.42
CA THR A 160 21.35 -3.68 -35.66
C THR A 160 20.49 -4.46 -34.64
N PRO A 161 20.52 -4.15 -33.31
CA PRO A 161 19.64 -4.84 -32.38
C PRO A 161 18.15 -4.57 -32.64
N TRP A 162 17.80 -3.32 -32.93
CA TRP A 162 16.43 -2.88 -33.17
C TRP A 162 15.85 -3.45 -34.47
N LEU A 163 16.68 -3.51 -35.50
CA LEU A 163 16.31 -4.13 -36.78
C LEU A 163 16.10 -5.64 -36.63
N ARG A 164 16.83 -6.31 -35.73
CA ARG A 164 16.63 -7.73 -35.42
C ARG A 164 15.31 -8.00 -34.67
N GLU A 165 14.82 -7.03 -33.90
CA GLU A 165 13.54 -7.10 -33.23
C GLU A 165 12.35 -6.73 -34.11
N GLY A 166 12.58 -6.47 -35.40
CA GLY A 166 11.54 -6.20 -36.40
C GLY A 166 11.13 -4.73 -36.49
N ILE A 167 11.87 -3.81 -35.87
CA ILE A 167 11.66 -2.37 -36.05
C ILE A 167 12.25 -1.98 -37.41
N THR A 168 11.42 -1.41 -38.29
CA THR A 168 11.85 -1.02 -39.62
C THR A 168 12.70 0.25 -39.62
N GLN A 169 13.64 0.39 -40.55
CA GLN A 169 14.45 1.60 -40.72
C GLN A 169 13.57 2.86 -40.84
N ALA A 170 12.46 2.75 -41.58
CA ALA A 170 11.52 3.88 -41.74
C ALA A 170 10.86 4.36 -40.40
N ALA A 171 10.79 3.51 -39.41
CA ALA A 171 10.30 3.89 -38.06
C ALA A 171 11.38 4.55 -37.20
N LEU A 172 12.66 4.36 -37.55
CA LEU A 172 13.81 4.93 -36.85
C LEU A 172 14.24 6.30 -37.42
N ASP A 173 13.80 6.60 -38.63
CA ASP A 173 14.14 7.84 -39.37
C ASP A 173 13.09 8.96 -39.16
N GLN A 174 12.05 8.74 -38.28
CA GLN A 174 11.06 9.74 -37.89
C GLN A 174 11.47 10.45 -36.61
#